data_53d973368a73516ce6de0f36676a8c65
#
_entry.id   53d973368a73516ce6de0f36676a8c65
#
_cell.length_a   1.000
_cell.length_b   1.000
_cell.length_c   1.000
_cell.angle_alpha   90.00
_cell.angle_beta   90.00
_cell.angle_gamma   90.00
#
_symmetry.space_group_name_H-M   'P 1'
#
loop_
_entity.id
_entity.type
_entity.pdbx_description
1 polymer ?
#
loop_
_entity_poly.entity_id
_entity_poly.type
_entity_poly.pdbx_seq_one_letter_code
_entity_poly.pdbx_strand_id
1 'polypeptide(L)'
;MTSSIHAESFTLDDILQDIYNFLSEDGEPPGEEIMEELIEIAQNPINLNQTTANELSRLHFLSDEQIDAILLYQYLHPFKEIYELQLIGCLKDYEIRNLLPFVVVEPKQSSASKLYFREVFHYARH
;
A
#
# COMPACT_ATOMS: atom_id res chain seq x y z
N MET A 1 -5.78 16.77 22.81
CA MET A 1 -6.07 16.27 22.70
C MET A 1 -6.08 15.28 22.31
N THR A 2 -6.03 14.74 22.44
CA THR A 2 -6.17 13.70 22.08
C THR A 2 -6.24 13.53 20.69
N SER A 3 -5.50 14.14 19.93
CA SER A 3 -5.52 14.02 18.54
C SER A 3 -5.12 12.68 18.04
N SER A 4 -4.26 12.01 18.73
CA SER A 4 -3.88 10.70 18.28
C SER A 4 -5.07 9.77 18.28
N ILE A 5 -5.98 9.97 19.18
CA ILE A 5 -7.16 9.15 19.21
C ILE A 5 -7.97 9.40 17.96
N HIS A 6 -8.02 10.62 17.52
CA HIS A 6 -8.77 10.91 16.33
C HIS A 6 -8.16 10.26 15.12
N ALA A 7 -6.85 10.24 15.03
CA ALA A 7 -6.22 9.60 13.90
C ALA A 7 -6.60 8.15 13.82
N GLU A 8 -6.77 7.52 14.95
CA GLU A 8 -7.07 6.12 14.96
C GLU A 8 -8.52 5.84 14.66
N SER A 9 -9.36 6.85 14.66
CA SER A 9 -10.77 6.61 14.47
C SER A 9 -11.20 6.76 13.03
N PHE A 10 -10.29 6.98 12.09
CA PHE A 10 -10.66 7.04 10.70
C PHE A 10 -11.13 5.68 10.22
N THR A 11 -12.32 5.64 9.68
CA THR A 11 -12.85 4.40 9.14
C THR A 11 -12.52 4.31 7.66
N LEU A 12 -12.72 3.14 7.10
CA LEU A 12 -12.53 2.98 5.66
C LEU A 12 -13.44 3.92 4.90
N ASP A 13 -14.67 4.13 5.36
CA ASP A 13 -15.58 5.06 4.69
C ASP A 13 -15.03 6.46 4.66
N ASP A 14 -14.45 6.91 5.78
CA ASP A 14 -13.87 8.24 5.84
C ASP A 14 -12.75 8.38 4.82
N ILE A 15 -11.92 7.36 4.73
CA ILE A 15 -10.78 7.41 3.82
C ILE A 15 -11.25 7.34 2.38
N LEU A 16 -12.24 6.51 2.08
CA LEU A 16 -12.78 6.45 0.73
C LEU A 16 -13.38 7.79 0.32
N GLN A 17 -14.02 8.48 1.26
CA GLN A 17 -14.57 9.80 0.96
C GLN A 17 -13.46 10.79 0.63
N ASP A 18 -12.37 10.76 1.41
CA ASP A 18 -11.23 11.62 1.14
C ASP A 18 -10.66 11.36 -0.24
N ILE A 19 -10.50 10.09 -0.59
CA ILE A 19 -9.94 9.73 -1.89
C ILE A 19 -10.89 10.16 -2.99
N TYR A 20 -12.19 9.95 -2.80
CA TYR A 20 -13.18 10.38 -3.78
C TYR A 20 -13.05 11.87 -4.04
N ASN A 21 -12.96 12.66 -2.95
CA ASN A 21 -12.82 14.09 -3.09
C ASN A 21 -11.55 14.48 -3.80
N PHE A 22 -10.45 13.81 -3.48
CA PHE A 22 -9.18 14.09 -4.12
C PHE A 22 -9.25 13.79 -5.61
N LEU A 23 -9.82 12.66 -5.97
CA LEU A 23 -9.90 12.28 -7.38
C LEU A 23 -10.90 13.11 -8.16
N SER A 24 -11.76 13.83 -7.45
CA SER A 24 -12.76 14.69 -8.09
C SER A 24 -12.28 16.12 -8.27
N GLU A 25 -11.04 16.43 -7.89
CA GLU A 25 -10.59 17.82 -7.90
C GLU A 25 -10.61 18.44 -9.28
N ASP A 26 -10.49 17.63 -10.31
CA ASP A 26 -10.52 18.15 -11.67
C ASP A 26 -11.94 18.35 -12.18
N GLY A 27 -12.94 18.15 -11.36
CA GLY A 27 -14.31 18.35 -11.75
C GLY A 27 -15.02 17.09 -12.19
N GLU A 28 -14.31 16.00 -12.36
CA GLU A 28 -14.90 14.73 -12.76
C GLU A 28 -14.73 13.72 -11.65
N PRO A 29 -15.81 13.21 -11.09
CA PRO A 29 -15.66 12.21 -10.03
C PRO A 29 -15.14 10.90 -10.60
N PRO A 30 -14.47 10.12 -9.76
CA PRO A 30 -14.00 8.81 -10.20
C PRO A 30 -15.20 7.91 -10.51
N GLY A 31 -15.01 7.01 -11.44
CA GLY A 31 -16.06 6.08 -11.77
C GLY A 31 -16.29 5.09 -10.66
N GLU A 32 -17.45 4.45 -10.73
CA GLU A 32 -17.81 3.46 -9.75
C GLU A 32 -16.80 2.32 -9.71
N GLU A 33 -16.25 1.96 -10.87
CA GLU A 33 -15.29 0.88 -10.93
C GLU A 33 -14.06 1.16 -10.09
N ILE A 34 -13.61 2.42 -10.09
CA ILE A 34 -12.42 2.77 -9.30
C ILE A 34 -12.71 2.60 -7.82
N MET A 35 -13.88 3.08 -7.39
CA MET A 35 -14.21 2.98 -5.98
C MET A 35 -14.40 1.52 -5.56
N GLU A 36 -15.00 0.70 -6.43
CA GLU A 36 -15.16 -0.71 -6.11
C GLU A 36 -13.83 -1.42 -6.06
N GLU A 37 -12.90 -1.05 -6.94
CA GLU A 37 -11.58 -1.65 -6.91
C GLU A 37 -10.87 -1.32 -5.61
N LEU A 38 -11.00 -0.09 -5.13
CA LEU A 38 -10.40 0.28 -3.87
C LEU A 38 -10.95 -0.55 -2.71
N ILE A 39 -12.26 -0.79 -2.73
CA ILE A 39 -12.87 -1.61 -1.68
C ILE A 39 -12.31 -3.02 -1.74
N GLU A 40 -12.14 -3.57 -2.93
CA GLU A 40 -11.56 -4.89 -3.08
C GLU A 40 -10.14 -4.96 -2.54
N ILE A 41 -9.35 -3.93 -2.84
CA ILE A 41 -7.98 -3.90 -2.35
C ILE A 41 -7.96 -3.83 -0.83
N ALA A 42 -8.88 -3.06 -0.24
CA ALA A 42 -8.94 -3.00 1.22
C ALA A 42 -9.24 -4.35 1.84
N GLN A 43 -9.97 -5.20 1.12
CA GLN A 43 -10.28 -6.53 1.64
C GLN A 43 -9.11 -7.49 1.48
N ASN A 44 -8.19 -7.18 0.57
CA ASN A 44 -7.02 -8.01 0.34
C ASN A 44 -5.83 -7.10 0.10
N PRO A 45 -5.31 -6.46 1.16
CA PRO A 45 -4.34 -5.38 0.99
C PRO A 45 -3.06 -5.80 0.31
N ILE A 46 -2.43 -4.82 -0.31
CA ILE A 46 -1.17 -4.99 -1.03
C ILE A 46 -0.04 -5.11 -0.02
N ASN A 47 0.79 -6.13 -0.16
CA ASN A 47 1.98 -6.25 0.67
C ASN A 47 3.09 -5.41 0.04
N LEU A 48 3.51 -4.35 0.74
CA LEU A 48 4.49 -3.43 0.20
C LEU A 48 5.83 -4.08 -0.10
N ASN A 49 6.13 -5.22 0.51
CA ASN A 49 7.38 -5.91 0.24
C ASN A 49 7.33 -6.82 -0.98
N GLN A 50 6.17 -6.97 -1.59
CA GLN A 50 6.02 -7.85 -2.74
C GLN A 50 5.18 -7.23 -3.85
N THR A 51 5.12 -5.92 -3.90
CA THR A 51 4.26 -5.24 -4.85
C THR A 51 5.02 -4.81 -6.09
N THR A 52 4.28 -4.41 -7.10
CA THR A 52 4.83 -3.88 -8.35
C THR A 52 4.21 -2.52 -8.61
N ALA A 53 4.79 -1.81 -9.59
CA ALA A 53 4.23 -0.52 -9.98
C ALA A 53 2.80 -0.65 -10.47
N ASN A 54 2.52 -1.71 -11.23
CA ASN A 54 1.17 -1.91 -11.73
C ASN A 54 0.18 -2.12 -10.59
N GLU A 55 0.59 -2.87 -9.58
CA GLU A 55 -0.29 -3.12 -8.46
C GLU A 55 -0.58 -1.85 -7.68
N LEU A 56 0.47 -1.06 -7.43
CA LEU A 56 0.28 0.20 -6.70
C LEU A 56 -0.54 1.20 -7.51
N SER A 57 -0.42 1.16 -8.84
CA SER A 57 -1.17 2.11 -9.65
C SER A 57 -2.68 1.84 -9.60
N ARG A 58 -3.09 0.66 -9.18
CA ARG A 58 -4.51 0.36 -9.03
C ARG A 58 -5.16 1.18 -7.92
N LEU A 59 -4.36 1.83 -7.09
CA LEU A 59 -4.91 2.69 -6.04
C LEU A 59 -5.37 4.04 -6.59
N HIS A 60 -4.88 4.45 -7.74
CA HIS A 60 -5.30 5.64 -8.46
C HIS A 60 -4.99 6.97 -7.77
N PHE A 61 -4.62 6.97 -6.50
CA PHE A 61 -4.34 8.23 -5.81
C PHE A 61 -2.86 8.44 -5.51
N LEU A 62 -2.00 7.61 -6.04
CA LEU A 62 -0.55 7.81 -5.91
C LEU A 62 0.00 8.30 -7.24
N SER A 63 0.92 9.26 -7.18
CA SER A 63 1.60 9.69 -8.39
C SER A 63 2.67 8.68 -8.77
N ASP A 64 3.14 8.77 -10.01
CA ASP A 64 4.22 7.91 -10.45
C ASP A 64 5.45 8.09 -9.58
N GLU A 65 5.72 9.33 -9.18
CA GLU A 65 6.87 9.62 -8.32
C GLU A 65 6.74 8.91 -6.98
N GLN A 66 5.54 8.92 -6.43
CA GLN A 66 5.31 8.25 -5.14
C GLN A 66 5.44 6.73 -5.27
N ILE A 67 4.93 6.18 -6.35
CA ILE A 67 5.05 4.75 -6.58
C ILE A 67 6.51 4.36 -6.72
N ASP A 68 7.26 5.12 -7.50
CA ASP A 68 8.68 4.83 -7.68
C ASP A 68 9.43 4.92 -6.36
N ALA A 69 9.09 5.91 -5.54
CA ALA A 69 9.77 6.09 -4.25
C ALA A 69 9.50 4.93 -3.31
N ILE A 70 8.26 4.44 -3.28
CA ILE A 70 7.93 3.30 -2.44
C ILE A 70 8.70 2.07 -2.91
N LEU A 71 8.75 1.84 -4.21
CA LEU A 71 9.43 0.67 -4.74
C LEU A 71 10.93 0.74 -4.52
N LEU A 72 11.52 1.94 -4.66
CA LEU A 72 12.93 2.10 -4.42
C LEU A 72 13.26 1.87 -2.95
N TYR A 73 12.43 2.43 -2.06
CA TYR A 73 12.67 2.23 -0.64
C TYR A 73 12.63 0.74 -0.31
N GLN A 74 11.63 0.04 -0.83
CA GLN A 74 11.48 -1.38 -0.56
C GLN A 74 12.66 -2.18 -1.11
N TYR A 75 13.15 -1.79 -2.27
CA TYR A 75 14.27 -2.48 -2.88
C TYR A 75 15.54 -2.33 -2.02
N LEU A 76 15.77 -1.13 -1.50
CA LEU A 76 16.97 -0.87 -0.71
C LEU A 76 16.82 -1.33 0.74
N HIS A 77 15.60 -1.25 1.26
CA HIS A 77 15.34 -1.55 2.67
C HIS A 77 13.96 -2.17 2.77
N PRO A 78 13.86 -3.49 2.71
CA PRO A 78 12.53 -4.09 2.86
C PRO A 78 11.84 -3.55 4.08
N PHE A 79 10.55 -3.26 3.95
CA PHE A 79 9.78 -2.71 5.05
C PHE A 79 9.70 -3.70 6.21
N LYS A 80 9.91 -3.21 7.41
CA LYS A 80 9.69 -3.99 8.61
C LYS A 80 8.40 -3.57 9.30
N GLU A 81 8.04 -2.30 9.15
CA GLU A 81 6.84 -1.76 9.77
C GLU A 81 6.20 -0.77 8.85
N ILE A 82 4.89 -0.65 8.95
CA ILE A 82 4.15 0.27 8.10
C ILE A 82 4.56 1.72 8.36
N TYR A 83 5.05 2.01 9.57
CA TYR A 83 5.43 3.38 9.90
C TYR A 83 6.61 3.87 9.11
N GLU A 84 7.35 3.00 8.46
CA GLU A 84 8.48 3.41 7.64
C GLU A 84 8.04 4.22 6.44
N LEU A 85 6.76 4.19 6.10
CA LEU A 85 6.27 5.07 5.03
C LEU A 85 6.57 6.52 5.32
N GLN A 86 6.67 6.90 6.59
CA GLN A 86 7.00 8.26 6.97
C GLN A 86 8.40 8.68 6.53
N LEU A 87 9.26 7.72 6.26
CA LEU A 87 10.61 8.01 5.83
C LEU A 87 10.70 8.34 4.34
N ILE A 88 9.61 8.14 3.61
CA ILE A 88 9.60 8.43 2.17
C ILE A 88 9.14 9.88 2.01
N GLY A 89 10.06 10.73 1.58
CA GLY A 89 9.86 12.18 1.66
C GLY A 89 8.71 12.71 0.82
N CYS A 90 8.32 12.03 -0.26
CA CYS A 90 7.26 12.54 -1.10
C CYS A 90 5.87 12.09 -0.65
N LEU A 91 5.77 11.42 0.50
CA LEU A 91 4.49 11.03 1.06
C LEU A 91 4.18 11.90 2.27
N LYS A 92 3.06 12.59 2.22
CA LYS A 92 2.65 13.43 3.34
C LYS A 92 1.78 12.62 4.28
N ASP A 93 1.61 13.14 5.49
CA ASP A 93 0.88 12.40 6.50
C ASP A 93 -0.50 11.97 6.05
N TYR A 94 -1.24 12.87 5.40
CA TYR A 94 -2.59 12.51 5.00
C TYR A 94 -2.57 11.49 3.86
N GLU A 95 -1.51 11.50 3.06
CA GLU A 95 -1.40 10.52 1.98
C GLU A 95 -1.09 9.15 2.56
N ILE A 96 -0.25 9.11 3.59
CA ILE A 96 0.03 7.85 4.26
C ILE A 96 -1.24 7.32 4.92
N ARG A 97 -2.00 8.20 5.57
CA ARG A 97 -3.24 7.78 6.20
C ARG A 97 -4.18 7.15 5.18
N ASN A 98 -4.25 7.75 3.99
CA ASN A 98 -5.13 7.22 2.96
C ASN A 98 -4.63 5.89 2.40
N LEU A 99 -3.33 5.61 2.52
CA LEU A 99 -2.78 4.34 2.08
C LEU A 99 -3.08 3.20 3.05
N LEU A 100 -3.18 3.50 4.33
CA LEU A 100 -3.17 2.46 5.35
C LEU A 100 -4.20 1.36 5.16
N PRO A 101 -5.43 1.63 4.73
CA PRO A 101 -6.39 0.54 4.56
C PRO A 101 -6.04 -0.41 3.44
N PHE A 102 -5.18 0.01 2.53
CA PHE A 102 -4.94 -0.73 1.29
C PHE A 102 -3.62 -1.46 1.26
N VAL A 103 -2.78 -1.29 2.26
CA VAL A 103 -1.44 -1.87 2.24
C VAL A 103 -1.14 -2.55 3.57
N VAL A 104 -0.25 -3.54 3.51
CA VAL A 104 0.26 -4.19 4.71
C VAL A 104 1.76 -4.38 4.50
N VAL A 105 2.45 -4.60 5.59
CA VAL A 105 3.87 -4.92 5.56
C VAL A 105 4.04 -6.29 6.15
N GLU A 106 4.42 -7.24 5.29
CA GLU A 106 4.69 -8.59 5.72
C GLU A 106 6.08 -8.95 5.21
N PRO A 107 6.76 -9.86 5.87
CA PRO A 107 8.08 -10.25 5.39
C PRO A 107 7.98 -10.75 3.97
N LYS A 108 8.99 -10.42 3.17
CA LYS A 108 9.01 -10.93 1.83
C LYS A 108 9.10 -12.43 1.90
N GLN A 109 8.19 -13.10 1.23
CA GLN A 109 8.23 -14.53 1.21
C GLN A 109 9.36 -14.94 0.37
N SER A 110 10.29 -15.60 0.94
CA SER A 110 11.27 -16.15 0.19
C SER A 110 10.62 -17.31 -0.37
N SER A 111 10.26 -17.23 -1.54
CA SER A 111 9.66 -18.32 -2.09
C SER A 111 10.52 -19.38 -1.94
N ALA A 112 11.59 -19.05 -1.95
CA ALA A 112 12.39 -19.99 -1.66
C ALA A 112 12.15 -20.45 -0.41
N SER A 113 11.74 -19.76 0.36
CA SER A 113 11.65 -20.27 1.60
C SER A 113 10.62 -21.22 1.62
N LYS A 114 9.94 -21.30 0.84
CA LYS A 114 9.06 -22.25 0.98
C LYS A 114 9.30 -23.23 0.15
N LEU A 115 9.53 -23.24 -0.32
CA LEU A 115 9.83 -24.03 -1.13
C LEU A 115 10.81 -24.48 -1.43
N TYR A 116 11.14 -24.04 -1.24
CA TYR A 116 12.14 -24.41 -1.58
C TYR A 116 12.75 -24.76 -1.07
N PHE A 117 12.45 -24.59 -0.41
CA PHE A 117 13.06 -24.84 -0.08
C PHE A 117 12.90 -25.69 0.16
N ARG A 118 12.52 -26.18 0.14
CA ARG A 118 12.46 -26.87 0.00
C ARG A 118 12.62 -27.46 -0.78
N GLU A 119 12.48 -27.34 -1.33
CA GLU A 119 12.83 -27.66 -2.18
C GLU A 119 13.53 -27.62 -2.51
N VAL A 120 13.47 -27.58 -2.15
CA VAL A 120 14.26 -27.40 -2.45
C VAL A 120 14.68 -27.83 -2.20
N PHE A 121 14.35 -27.80 -1.59
CA PHE A 121 14.73 -27.88 -1.49
C PHE A 121 14.85 -28.59 -1.73
N HIS A 122 14.70 -29.28 -1.60
CA HIS A 122 14.78 -29.68 -2.14
C HIS A 122 15.26 -29.70 -2.80
N TYR A 123 15.42 -29.72 -2.83
CA TYR A 123 15.95 -29.55 -3.62
C TYR A 123 16.59 -29.33 -3.69
N ALA A 124 16.85 -29.58 -3.02
CA ALA A 124 17.38 -29.12 -3.10
C ALA A 124 17.76 -29.06 -3.03
N ARG A 125 17.43 -29.33 -2.82
CA ARG A 125 17.52 -29.05 -2.80
C ARG A 125 17.80 -28.83 -3.01
N HIS A 126 17.68 -29.21 -2.59
CA HIS A 126 17.69 -28.87 -2.95
C HIS A 126 17.70 -28.62 -3.21
#